data_ddad9c8bcfa077ef07d21abb0135a8ac
#
_entry.id   ddad9c8bcfa077ef07d21abb0135a8ac
#
_cell.length_a   1.000
_cell.length_b   1.000
_cell.length_c   1.000
_cell.angle_alpha   90.00
_cell.angle_beta   90.00
_cell.angle_gamma   90.00
#
_symmetry.space_group_name_H-M   'P 1'
#
loop_
_entity.id
_entity.type
_entity.pdbx_description
1 polymer ?
#
loop_
_entity_poly.entity_id
_entity_poly.type
_entity_poly.pdbx_seq_one_letter_code
_entity_poly.pdbx_strand_id
1 'polypeptide(L)'
;MKFPIALALMLPLAAVAQPAPNPTTNRYATVQGFFKLPAGRSMGSSSAVAGDSKGHIWVVDRCGANDCAGSKLNPVMEFDTRGNLLRSWGAGLFLFPHGFFIDRNDHLWITDNHVAKGKGETVMEFTPDGKLLRTLGTPGVSVAGRDTFHEPNAVLVAPDGSIFVAEGHLPLVGSARVIKFDKNGTFVKQWGSHGRGPGQFEMPHCLAMDSKGRLYVGDRDNNRIQIFTQDGKLLGQLTQFGRPSGIAIDKNDVLYVTDSESRNAPGYGHHTGWKRGIRIGSLKDGKVTDFIPDTDPNPEAGTTSGGEGIWADGKGAVYSAQVEQKEVVKYERN
;
A
#
# COMPACT_ATOMS: atom_id res chain seq x y z
N MET A 1 11.21 43.42 -35.85
CA MET A 1 10.33 43.05 -34.75
C MET A 1 11.13 42.24 -33.73
N LYS A 2 11.39 42.84 -32.56
CA LYS A 2 12.09 42.14 -31.46
C LYS A 2 11.03 41.60 -30.49
N PHE A 3 10.94 40.27 -30.36
CA PHE A 3 10.08 39.66 -29.35
C PHE A 3 10.79 39.68 -28.00
N PRO A 4 10.14 40.06 -26.90
CA PRO A 4 10.74 39.96 -25.58
C PRO A 4 10.73 38.50 -25.11
N ILE A 5 11.90 37.99 -24.70
CA ILE A 5 12.06 36.72 -24.01
C ILE A 5 11.57 36.95 -22.58
N ALA A 6 10.43 36.38 -22.23
CA ALA A 6 9.95 36.34 -20.84
C ALA A 6 10.80 35.34 -20.04
N LEU A 7 11.66 35.89 -19.18
CA LEU A 7 12.43 35.11 -18.22
C LEU A 7 11.47 34.68 -17.07
N ALA A 8 11.04 33.42 -17.06
CA ALA A 8 10.27 32.85 -15.95
C ALA A 8 11.19 32.73 -14.74
N LEU A 9 11.02 33.58 -13.76
CA LEU A 9 11.63 33.43 -12.44
C LEU A 9 11.07 32.17 -11.79
N MET A 10 11.89 31.12 -11.73
CA MET A 10 11.66 30.00 -10.80
C MET A 10 11.99 30.49 -9.40
N LEU A 11 10.95 30.76 -8.60
CA LEU A 11 11.12 30.96 -7.17
C LEU A 11 11.64 29.64 -6.55
N PRO A 12 12.69 29.69 -5.72
CA PRO A 12 13.15 28.49 -5.02
C PRO A 12 12.02 28.03 -4.08
N LEU A 13 11.63 26.77 -4.16
CA LEU A 13 10.83 26.14 -3.10
C LEU A 13 11.62 26.30 -1.80
N ALA A 14 11.08 27.07 -0.87
CA ALA A 14 11.62 27.17 0.47
C ALA A 14 11.71 25.76 1.05
N ALA A 15 12.92 25.33 1.44
CA ALA A 15 13.13 24.13 2.20
C ALA A 15 12.39 24.27 3.52
N VAL A 16 11.20 23.68 3.61
CA VAL A 16 10.49 23.57 4.90
C VAL A 16 11.39 22.70 5.77
N ALA A 17 11.79 23.23 6.93
CA ALA A 17 12.55 22.46 7.91
C ALA A 17 11.83 21.13 8.14
N GLN A 18 12.54 20.03 7.95
CA GLN A 18 11.96 18.70 8.13
C GLN A 18 11.48 18.58 9.57
N PRO A 19 10.21 18.22 9.82
CA PRO A 19 9.73 17.96 11.16
C PRO A 19 10.55 16.81 11.77
N ALA A 20 10.58 16.75 13.13
CA ALA A 20 11.24 15.67 13.84
C ALA A 20 10.78 14.31 13.27
N PRO A 21 11.69 13.38 12.97
CA PRO A 21 11.36 12.14 12.28
C PRO A 21 10.35 11.26 13.05
N ASN A 22 10.26 11.44 14.37
CA ASN A 22 9.38 10.66 15.24
C ASN A 22 8.57 11.61 16.13
N PRO A 23 7.36 12.00 15.71
CA PRO A 23 6.45 12.75 16.58
C PRO A 23 6.15 11.99 17.87
N THR A 24 5.92 12.70 18.96
CA THR A 24 5.62 12.09 20.26
C THR A 24 4.12 11.98 20.54
N THR A 25 3.28 12.66 19.75
CA THR A 25 1.82 12.62 19.92
C THR A 25 1.26 11.31 19.38
N ASN A 26 0.60 10.57 20.26
CA ASN A 26 -0.19 9.40 19.92
C ASN A 26 -1.58 9.51 20.59
N ARG A 27 -2.61 9.66 19.76
CA ARG A 27 -4.00 9.75 20.20
C ARG A 27 -4.78 8.47 19.90
N TYR A 28 -4.09 7.34 19.73
CA TYR A 28 -4.71 6.07 19.39
C TYR A 28 -4.34 5.00 20.42
N ALA A 29 -5.33 4.16 20.75
CA ALA A 29 -5.15 3.00 21.59
C ALA A 29 -5.37 1.72 20.78
N THR A 30 -4.59 0.68 21.06
CA THR A 30 -4.73 -0.64 20.46
C THR A 30 -5.98 -1.35 21.00
N VAL A 31 -6.82 -1.88 20.11
CA VAL A 31 -7.94 -2.74 20.44
C VAL A 31 -7.48 -4.19 20.34
N GLN A 32 -7.18 -4.79 21.49
CA GLN A 32 -6.66 -6.15 21.57
C GLN A 32 -7.73 -7.20 21.17
N GLY A 33 -7.30 -8.23 20.40
CA GLY A 33 -8.15 -9.37 20.07
C GLY A 33 -9.40 -9.02 19.24
N PHE A 34 -9.31 -7.96 18.43
CA PHE A 34 -10.46 -7.52 17.64
C PHE A 34 -10.90 -8.58 16.62
N PHE A 35 -9.96 -9.13 15.83
CA PHE A 35 -10.27 -10.10 14.79
C PHE A 35 -10.40 -11.51 15.40
N LYS A 36 -11.57 -12.14 15.20
CA LYS A 36 -11.91 -13.45 15.77
C LYS A 36 -11.88 -14.50 14.66
N LEU A 37 -10.87 -15.35 14.69
CA LEU A 37 -10.71 -16.45 13.76
C LEU A 37 -11.31 -17.76 14.33
N PRO A 38 -11.73 -18.69 13.48
CA PRO A 38 -12.17 -20.02 13.91
C PRO A 38 -11.04 -20.80 14.62
N ALA A 39 -11.42 -21.75 15.47
CA ALA A 39 -10.46 -22.63 16.12
C ALA A 39 -9.57 -23.34 15.08
N GLY A 40 -8.26 -23.33 15.31
CA GLY A 40 -7.27 -23.93 14.42
C GLY A 40 -6.84 -23.06 13.23
N ARG A 41 -7.39 -21.85 13.07
CA ARG A 41 -6.96 -20.85 12.07
C ARG A 41 -6.22 -19.70 12.76
N SER A 42 -4.96 -19.53 12.44
CA SER A 42 -4.19 -18.33 12.81
C SER A 42 -4.01 -17.40 11.61
N MET A 43 -3.90 -16.11 11.85
CA MET A 43 -3.55 -15.13 10.82
C MET A 43 -2.15 -15.46 10.27
N GLY A 44 -1.97 -15.32 8.97
CA GLY A 44 -0.67 -15.32 8.33
C GLY A 44 -0.11 -13.91 8.21
N SER A 45 1.09 -13.79 7.66
CA SER A 45 1.63 -12.52 7.23
C SER A 45 0.61 -11.80 6.37
N SER A 46 0.32 -10.55 6.69
CA SER A 46 -0.69 -9.75 5.97
C SER A 46 -0.10 -8.41 5.57
N SER A 47 -0.21 -8.09 4.29
CA SER A 47 0.13 -6.79 3.74
C SER A 47 -1.11 -5.99 3.33
N ALA A 48 -2.31 -6.51 3.63
CA ALA A 48 -3.53 -6.05 2.99
C ALA A 48 -4.73 -6.02 3.95
N VAL A 49 -5.30 -4.85 4.12
CA VAL A 49 -6.56 -4.60 4.85
C VAL A 49 -7.32 -3.47 4.17
N ALA A 50 -8.63 -3.62 4.00
CA ALA A 50 -9.50 -2.57 3.45
C ALA A 50 -10.91 -2.68 4.02
N GLY A 51 -11.73 -1.64 3.88
CA GLY A 51 -13.14 -1.66 4.24
C GLY A 51 -14.06 -1.52 3.03
N ASP A 52 -15.21 -2.18 3.09
CA ASP A 52 -16.24 -2.07 2.07
C ASP A 52 -17.28 -0.98 2.39
N SER A 53 -18.25 -0.77 1.50
CA SER A 53 -19.31 0.23 1.64
C SER A 53 -20.23 -0.01 2.84
N LYS A 54 -20.29 -1.24 3.37
CA LYS A 54 -21.07 -1.64 4.54
C LYS A 54 -20.31 -1.43 5.86
N GLY A 55 -19.01 -1.11 5.76
CA GLY A 55 -18.10 -0.98 6.88
C GLY A 55 -17.54 -2.31 7.38
N HIS A 56 -17.69 -3.41 6.62
CA HIS A 56 -16.99 -4.64 6.90
C HIS A 56 -15.50 -4.47 6.63
N ILE A 57 -14.69 -5.23 7.36
CA ILE A 57 -13.24 -5.20 7.25
C ILE A 57 -12.81 -6.44 6.47
N TRP A 58 -12.09 -6.23 5.39
CA TRP A 58 -11.52 -7.27 4.58
C TRP A 58 -10.02 -7.36 4.81
N VAL A 59 -9.55 -8.58 4.97
CA VAL A 59 -8.13 -8.90 5.18
C VAL A 59 -7.72 -9.93 4.15
N VAL A 60 -6.55 -9.74 3.56
CA VAL A 60 -5.91 -10.76 2.74
C VAL A 60 -4.60 -11.16 3.41
N ASP A 61 -4.53 -12.39 3.90
CA ASP A 61 -3.32 -12.92 4.52
C ASP A 61 -2.59 -13.90 3.59
N ARG A 62 -1.38 -14.25 3.96
CA ARG A 62 -0.59 -15.24 3.22
C ARG A 62 -0.80 -16.64 3.80
N CYS A 63 -2.09 -17.08 3.84
CA CYS A 63 -2.51 -18.45 4.14
C CYS A 63 -1.99 -19.01 5.49
N GLY A 64 -2.01 -18.19 6.56
CA GLY A 64 -1.48 -18.60 7.87
C GLY A 64 0.06 -18.66 7.95
N ALA A 65 0.75 -18.40 6.85
CA ALA A 65 2.21 -18.43 6.71
C ALA A 65 2.73 -17.08 6.18
N ASN A 66 3.76 -17.07 5.35
CA ASN A 66 4.23 -15.92 4.60
C ASN A 66 4.19 -16.15 3.08
N ASP A 67 3.50 -17.16 2.62
CA ASP A 67 3.11 -17.40 1.23
C ASP A 67 1.89 -18.33 1.18
N CYS A 68 1.26 -18.44 0.01
CA CYS A 68 0.11 -19.32 -0.23
C CYS A 68 0.44 -20.51 -1.14
N ALA A 69 1.70 -20.70 -1.53
CA ALA A 69 2.11 -21.76 -2.43
C ALA A 69 1.76 -23.14 -1.86
N GLY A 70 0.88 -23.87 -2.54
CA GLY A 70 0.41 -25.20 -2.09
C GLY A 70 -0.55 -25.21 -0.91
N SER A 71 -0.90 -24.06 -0.34
CA SER A 71 -1.83 -23.96 0.78
C SER A 71 -3.27 -24.23 0.35
N LYS A 72 -4.04 -24.85 1.25
CA LYS A 72 -5.50 -25.06 1.11
C LYS A 72 -6.31 -24.10 1.98
N LEU A 73 -5.65 -23.15 2.68
CA LEU A 73 -6.32 -22.17 3.51
C LEU A 73 -6.85 -21.02 2.63
N ASN A 74 -7.97 -20.46 3.06
CA ASN A 74 -8.56 -19.29 2.44
C ASN A 74 -7.82 -18.02 2.89
N PRO A 75 -7.16 -17.27 1.99
CA PRO A 75 -6.45 -16.05 2.38
C PRO A 75 -7.33 -14.82 2.46
N VAL A 76 -8.45 -14.76 1.74
CA VAL A 76 -9.36 -13.62 1.72
C VAL A 76 -10.44 -13.81 2.78
N MET A 77 -10.54 -12.87 3.70
CA MET A 77 -11.41 -12.93 4.88
C MET A 77 -12.23 -11.64 5.03
N GLU A 78 -13.53 -11.78 5.26
CA GLU A 78 -14.44 -10.68 5.57
C GLU A 78 -14.84 -10.75 7.05
N PHE A 79 -14.72 -9.63 7.74
CA PHE A 79 -15.14 -9.48 9.13
C PHE A 79 -16.22 -8.42 9.27
N ASP A 80 -17.14 -8.62 10.22
CA ASP A 80 -18.11 -7.59 10.58
C ASP A 80 -17.44 -6.44 11.37
N THR A 81 -18.19 -5.39 11.66
CA THR A 81 -17.72 -4.21 12.41
C THR A 81 -17.33 -4.54 13.87
N ARG A 82 -17.55 -5.78 14.36
CA ARG A 82 -17.18 -6.28 15.68
C ARG A 82 -16.02 -7.29 15.60
N GLY A 83 -15.44 -7.48 14.41
CA GLY A 83 -14.33 -8.40 14.19
C GLY A 83 -14.71 -9.88 14.11
N ASN A 84 -15.98 -10.23 13.97
CA ASN A 84 -16.38 -11.63 13.75
C ASN A 84 -16.20 -11.98 12.27
N LEU A 85 -15.60 -13.14 11.98
CA LEU A 85 -15.44 -13.65 10.63
C LEU A 85 -16.81 -13.98 10.02
N LEU A 86 -17.13 -13.36 8.88
CA LEU A 86 -18.36 -13.60 8.14
C LEU A 86 -18.18 -14.66 7.06
N ARG A 87 -17.09 -14.58 6.32
CA ARG A 87 -16.72 -15.52 5.24
C ARG A 87 -15.23 -15.54 4.97
N SER A 88 -14.77 -16.57 4.27
CA SER A 88 -13.43 -16.63 3.70
C SER A 88 -13.42 -17.46 2.41
N TRP A 89 -12.53 -17.11 1.47
CA TRP A 89 -12.38 -17.80 0.19
C TRP A 89 -10.97 -17.64 -0.37
N GLY A 90 -10.68 -18.26 -1.51
CA GLY A 90 -9.46 -18.04 -2.29
C GLY A 90 -8.39 -19.12 -2.10
N ALA A 91 -8.71 -20.25 -1.47
CA ALA A 91 -7.78 -21.37 -1.33
C ALA A 91 -7.20 -21.80 -2.70
N GLY A 92 -5.88 -21.85 -2.80
CA GLY A 92 -5.17 -22.26 -4.00
C GLY A 92 -5.20 -21.27 -5.17
N LEU A 93 -5.77 -20.08 -5.03
CA LEU A 93 -5.78 -19.07 -6.10
C LEU A 93 -4.46 -18.32 -6.19
N PHE A 94 -3.87 -17.97 -5.08
CA PHE A 94 -2.71 -17.08 -4.98
C PHE A 94 -1.42 -17.84 -4.65
N LEU A 95 -0.31 -17.22 -5.00
CA LEU A 95 1.04 -17.59 -4.53
C LEU A 95 1.48 -16.67 -3.40
N PHE A 96 1.45 -15.36 -3.64
CA PHE A 96 1.88 -14.34 -2.71
C PHE A 96 0.99 -13.08 -2.84
N PRO A 97 -0.23 -13.12 -2.29
CA PRO A 97 -1.11 -11.98 -2.32
C PRO A 97 -0.44 -10.81 -1.58
N HIS A 98 -0.43 -9.61 -2.22
CA HIS A 98 0.31 -8.47 -1.72
C HIS A 98 -0.54 -7.20 -1.64
N GLY A 99 -0.81 -6.51 -2.74
CA GLY A 99 -1.64 -5.33 -2.78
C GLY A 99 -3.13 -5.67 -2.76
N PHE A 100 -3.93 -4.83 -2.11
CA PHE A 100 -5.36 -5.02 -1.97
C PHE A 100 -6.10 -3.69 -2.04
N PHE A 101 -7.18 -3.66 -2.78
CA PHE A 101 -8.06 -2.51 -2.89
C PHE A 101 -9.51 -2.96 -3.03
N ILE A 102 -10.44 -2.22 -2.43
CA ILE A 102 -11.89 -2.39 -2.65
C ILE A 102 -12.40 -1.16 -3.39
N ASP A 103 -13.01 -1.39 -4.54
CA ASP A 103 -13.53 -0.31 -5.35
C ASP A 103 -14.95 0.12 -4.89
N ARG A 104 -15.49 1.17 -5.50
CA ARG A 104 -16.81 1.71 -5.16
C ARG A 104 -18.00 0.78 -5.43
N ASN A 105 -17.78 -0.33 -6.11
CA ASN A 105 -18.78 -1.37 -6.37
C ASN A 105 -18.62 -2.54 -5.39
N ASP A 106 -17.75 -2.39 -4.38
CA ASP A 106 -17.32 -3.42 -3.44
C ASP A 106 -16.59 -4.59 -4.12
N HIS A 107 -16.04 -4.42 -5.34
CA HIS A 107 -15.18 -5.41 -5.94
C HIS A 107 -13.80 -5.39 -5.29
N LEU A 108 -13.25 -6.58 -5.10
CA LEU A 108 -11.95 -6.80 -4.47
C LEU A 108 -10.87 -6.94 -5.53
N TRP A 109 -9.87 -6.08 -5.47
CA TRP A 109 -8.71 -6.09 -6.35
C TRP A 109 -7.49 -6.55 -5.58
N ILE A 110 -6.84 -7.62 -6.03
CA ILE A 110 -5.73 -8.27 -5.34
C ILE A 110 -4.57 -8.46 -6.31
N THR A 111 -3.35 -8.06 -5.91
CA THR A 111 -2.13 -8.41 -6.64
C THR A 111 -1.57 -9.72 -6.13
N ASP A 112 -1.00 -10.53 -7.02
CA ASP A 112 -0.25 -11.74 -6.69
C ASP A 112 1.16 -11.58 -7.27
N ASN A 113 2.14 -11.25 -6.43
CA ASN A 113 3.42 -10.71 -6.88
C ASN A 113 4.57 -11.72 -6.93
N HIS A 114 4.31 -13.01 -6.79
CA HIS A 114 5.29 -14.07 -7.07
C HIS A 114 4.94 -14.80 -8.35
N VAL A 115 5.90 -15.56 -8.89
CA VAL A 115 5.74 -16.32 -10.11
C VAL A 115 5.91 -17.80 -9.88
N ALA A 116 4.99 -18.58 -10.42
CA ALA A 116 5.13 -20.02 -10.62
C ALA A 116 4.47 -20.42 -11.95
N LYS A 117 4.66 -21.66 -12.40
CA LYS A 117 4.08 -22.14 -13.66
C LYS A 117 2.56 -21.91 -13.69
N GLY A 118 2.11 -20.99 -14.56
CA GLY A 118 0.71 -20.66 -14.77
C GLY A 118 0.02 -19.90 -13.65
N LYS A 119 0.77 -19.32 -12.69
CA LYS A 119 0.23 -18.52 -11.57
C LYS A 119 1.10 -17.32 -11.24
N GLY A 120 0.48 -16.35 -10.58
CA GLY A 120 1.13 -15.14 -10.07
C GLY A 120 1.47 -14.11 -11.15
N GLU A 121 2.10 -13.03 -10.74
CA GLU A 121 2.38 -11.83 -11.56
C GLU A 121 1.11 -11.25 -12.20
N THR A 122 0.06 -11.14 -11.40
CA THR A 122 -1.26 -10.73 -11.86
C THR A 122 -1.93 -9.74 -10.90
N VAL A 123 -2.89 -8.99 -11.45
CA VAL A 123 -3.87 -8.23 -10.68
C VAL A 123 -5.26 -8.81 -11.00
N MET A 124 -5.96 -9.24 -9.97
CA MET A 124 -7.25 -9.93 -10.12
C MET A 124 -8.38 -9.13 -9.48
N GLU A 125 -9.52 -9.05 -10.18
CA GLU A 125 -10.77 -8.45 -9.72
C GLU A 125 -11.77 -9.55 -9.35
N PHE A 126 -12.36 -9.45 -8.16
CA PHE A 126 -13.34 -10.39 -7.66
C PHE A 126 -14.60 -9.69 -7.16
N THR A 127 -15.73 -10.39 -7.21
CA THR A 127 -16.90 -10.03 -6.40
C THR A 127 -16.64 -10.37 -4.92
N PRO A 128 -17.42 -9.80 -3.97
CA PRO A 128 -17.27 -10.12 -2.54
C PRO A 128 -17.43 -11.60 -2.19
N ASP A 129 -18.16 -12.37 -2.99
CA ASP A 129 -18.32 -13.81 -2.81
C ASP A 129 -17.22 -14.66 -3.49
N GLY A 130 -16.19 -14.01 -4.04
CA GLY A 130 -14.99 -14.67 -4.58
C GLY A 130 -15.10 -15.11 -6.04
N LYS A 131 -16.09 -14.66 -6.80
CA LYS A 131 -16.17 -14.91 -8.24
C LYS A 131 -15.15 -14.02 -8.95
N LEU A 132 -14.22 -14.63 -9.69
CA LEU A 132 -13.27 -13.91 -10.54
C LEU A 132 -14.00 -13.21 -11.68
N LEU A 133 -13.79 -11.90 -11.80
CA LEU A 133 -14.36 -11.05 -12.86
C LEU A 133 -13.33 -10.75 -13.94
N ARG A 134 -12.07 -10.53 -13.55
CA ARG A 134 -10.99 -10.11 -14.45
C ARG A 134 -9.62 -10.53 -13.92
N THR A 135 -8.70 -10.74 -14.84
CA THR A 135 -7.26 -10.83 -14.57
C THR A 135 -6.53 -9.88 -15.49
N LEU A 136 -5.70 -9.00 -14.94
CA LEU A 136 -4.69 -8.24 -15.65
C LEU A 136 -3.35 -8.94 -15.45
N GLY A 137 -2.51 -8.90 -16.47
CA GLY A 137 -1.27 -9.67 -16.50
C GLY A 137 -1.48 -11.07 -17.09
N THR A 138 -0.36 -11.74 -17.39
CA THR A 138 -0.35 -13.12 -17.90
C THR A 138 0.13 -14.04 -16.79
N PRO A 139 -0.73 -14.93 -16.23
CA PRO A 139 -0.36 -15.77 -15.11
C PRO A 139 0.90 -16.60 -15.38
N GLY A 140 1.89 -16.50 -14.48
CA GLY A 140 3.16 -17.22 -14.58
C GLY A 140 4.20 -16.57 -15.50
N VAL A 141 3.96 -15.34 -15.94
CA VAL A 141 4.91 -14.57 -16.78
C VAL A 141 5.38 -13.35 -15.99
N SER A 142 6.65 -13.37 -15.56
CA SER A 142 7.29 -12.29 -14.80
C SER A 142 8.18 -11.45 -15.72
N VAL A 143 7.57 -10.53 -16.45
CA VAL A 143 8.25 -9.60 -17.36
C VAL A 143 7.47 -8.28 -17.41
N ALA A 144 8.14 -7.16 -17.22
CA ALA A 144 7.55 -5.85 -17.37
C ALA A 144 7.09 -5.61 -18.82
N GLY A 145 5.79 -5.46 -19.03
CA GLY A 145 5.19 -5.26 -20.36
C GLY A 145 3.91 -4.43 -20.28
N ARG A 146 3.18 -4.32 -21.40
CA ARG A 146 1.87 -3.68 -21.41
C ARG A 146 0.80 -4.56 -20.77
N ASP A 147 0.91 -5.88 -20.99
CA ASP A 147 -0.07 -6.89 -20.59
C ASP A 147 0.58 -7.95 -19.66
N THR A 148 1.72 -7.60 -19.07
CA THR A 148 2.46 -8.44 -18.13
C THR A 148 3.08 -7.58 -17.04
N PHE A 149 3.29 -8.18 -15.88
CA PHE A 149 3.89 -7.53 -14.72
C PHE A 149 5.20 -8.19 -14.31
N HIS A 150 5.95 -7.45 -13.50
CA HIS A 150 7.09 -7.95 -12.75
C HIS A 150 6.95 -7.44 -11.30
N GLU A 151 6.49 -8.32 -10.42
CA GLU A 151 6.23 -8.02 -9.00
C GLU A 151 5.23 -6.87 -8.79
N PRO A 152 3.93 -7.04 -9.14
CA PRO A 152 2.90 -6.03 -8.91
C PRO A 152 2.61 -5.88 -7.41
N ASN A 153 2.99 -4.72 -6.83
CA ASN A 153 2.89 -4.46 -5.39
C ASN A 153 1.52 -3.96 -4.96
N ALA A 154 0.96 -3.04 -5.71
CA ALA A 154 -0.28 -2.37 -5.33
C ALA A 154 -1.19 -2.16 -6.52
N VAL A 155 -2.49 -2.14 -6.23
CA VAL A 155 -3.55 -1.77 -7.18
C VAL A 155 -4.45 -0.72 -6.55
N LEU A 156 -4.95 0.21 -7.37
CA LEU A 156 -5.93 1.22 -7.00
C LEU A 156 -6.87 1.46 -8.18
N VAL A 157 -8.16 1.55 -7.92
CA VAL A 157 -9.18 1.91 -8.91
C VAL A 157 -9.73 3.30 -8.59
N ALA A 158 -9.57 4.21 -9.53
CA ALA A 158 -10.07 5.57 -9.41
C ALA A 158 -11.60 5.65 -9.55
N PRO A 159 -12.24 6.75 -9.12
CA PRO A 159 -13.70 6.90 -9.25
C PRO A 159 -14.24 6.83 -10.69
N ASP A 160 -13.43 7.14 -11.69
CA ASP A 160 -13.80 7.01 -13.12
C ASP A 160 -13.63 5.58 -13.66
N GLY A 161 -13.11 4.66 -12.85
CA GLY A 161 -12.80 3.28 -13.19
C GLY A 161 -11.40 3.06 -13.74
N SER A 162 -10.57 4.11 -13.90
CA SER A 162 -9.16 3.93 -14.26
C SER A 162 -8.43 3.09 -13.22
N ILE A 163 -7.63 2.12 -13.67
CA ILE A 163 -6.92 1.18 -12.80
C ILE A 163 -5.44 1.56 -12.79
N PHE A 164 -4.85 1.68 -11.62
CA PHE A 164 -3.43 1.96 -11.42
C PHE A 164 -2.76 0.78 -10.74
N VAL A 165 -1.62 0.35 -11.26
CA VAL A 165 -0.79 -0.72 -10.70
C VAL A 165 0.62 -0.19 -10.48
N ALA A 166 1.15 -0.34 -9.27
CA ALA A 166 2.57 -0.12 -8.98
C ALA A 166 3.29 -1.46 -9.00
N GLU A 167 4.45 -1.53 -9.66
CA GLU A 167 5.25 -2.75 -9.73
C GLU A 167 6.75 -2.51 -9.50
N GLY A 168 7.45 -3.55 -9.04
CA GLY A 168 8.87 -3.54 -8.72
C GLY A 168 9.11 -3.66 -7.22
N HIS A 169 9.11 -4.89 -6.70
CA HIS A 169 9.31 -5.17 -5.27
C HIS A 169 10.79 -5.36 -4.93
N LEU A 170 11.56 -5.97 -5.80
CA LEU A 170 12.99 -6.17 -5.60
C LEU A 170 13.80 -5.03 -6.23
N PRO A 171 14.74 -4.42 -5.49
CA PRO A 171 15.42 -3.18 -5.91
C PRO A 171 16.37 -3.32 -7.10
N LEU A 172 16.63 -4.51 -7.61
CA LEU A 172 17.75 -4.73 -8.52
C LEU A 172 17.38 -5.19 -9.93
N VAL A 173 16.14 -5.60 -10.20
CA VAL A 173 15.85 -6.22 -11.49
C VAL A 173 14.44 -5.86 -11.96
N GLY A 174 14.33 -5.10 -13.02
CA GLY A 174 13.12 -5.06 -13.78
C GLY A 174 12.42 -3.72 -13.81
N SER A 175 11.28 -3.57 -13.21
CA SER A 175 10.49 -2.35 -13.37
C SER A 175 10.24 -1.67 -12.03
N ALA A 176 10.39 -0.36 -12.03
CA ALA A 176 9.95 0.50 -10.95
C ALA A 176 9.03 1.54 -11.58
N ARG A 177 7.77 1.17 -11.77
CA ARG A 177 6.83 1.99 -12.55
C ARG A 177 5.41 1.96 -11.98
N VAL A 178 4.61 2.92 -12.41
CA VAL A 178 3.15 2.89 -12.27
C VAL A 178 2.54 2.72 -13.65
N ILE A 179 1.57 1.83 -13.76
CA ILE A 179 0.86 1.51 -15.00
C ILE A 179 -0.60 1.95 -14.83
N LYS A 180 -1.14 2.62 -15.85
CA LYS A 180 -2.55 2.99 -15.95
C LYS A 180 -3.24 2.14 -17.00
N PHE A 181 -4.35 1.55 -16.60
CA PHE A 181 -5.32 0.92 -17.51
C PHE A 181 -6.63 1.69 -17.48
N ASP A 182 -7.41 1.58 -18.54
CA ASP A 182 -8.79 2.06 -18.55
C ASP A 182 -9.71 1.14 -17.71
N LYS A 183 -10.97 1.52 -17.57
CA LYS A 183 -11.99 0.74 -16.84
C LYS A 183 -12.25 -0.66 -17.40
N ASN A 184 -11.85 -0.92 -18.63
CA ASN A 184 -12.00 -2.22 -19.29
C ASN A 184 -10.74 -3.10 -19.12
N GLY A 185 -9.68 -2.56 -18.49
CA GLY A 185 -8.40 -3.23 -18.34
C GLY A 185 -7.48 -3.10 -19.55
N THR A 186 -7.76 -2.15 -20.46
CA THR A 186 -6.88 -1.86 -21.60
C THR A 186 -5.75 -0.95 -21.15
N PHE A 187 -4.51 -1.29 -21.50
CA PHE A 187 -3.33 -0.46 -21.23
C PHE A 187 -3.49 0.95 -21.82
N VAL A 188 -3.30 1.96 -21.00
CA VAL A 188 -3.32 3.37 -21.41
C VAL A 188 -1.91 3.93 -21.48
N LYS A 189 -1.16 3.84 -20.39
CA LYS A 189 0.20 4.36 -20.28
C LYS A 189 0.91 3.84 -19.03
N GLN A 190 2.18 4.16 -18.97
CA GLN A 190 3.01 3.94 -17.77
C GLN A 190 3.98 5.09 -17.58
N TRP A 191 4.49 5.24 -16.36
CA TRP A 191 5.56 6.16 -16.00
C TRP A 191 6.40 5.63 -14.86
N GLY A 192 7.58 6.23 -14.69
CA GLY A 192 8.57 5.80 -13.74
C GLY A 192 9.67 4.96 -14.37
N SER A 193 10.76 4.89 -13.67
CA SER A 193 11.93 4.05 -13.95
C SER A 193 12.71 3.89 -12.65
N HIS A 194 13.57 2.88 -12.57
CA HIS A 194 14.44 2.70 -11.41
C HIS A 194 15.34 3.92 -11.18
N GLY A 195 15.42 4.41 -9.94
CA GLY A 195 16.28 5.52 -9.53
C GLY A 195 15.72 6.39 -8.41
N ARG A 196 16.45 7.47 -8.10
CA ARG A 196 16.18 8.38 -6.98
C ARG A 196 15.71 9.77 -7.39
N GLY A 197 15.76 10.09 -8.67
CA GLY A 197 15.32 11.38 -9.19
C GLY A 197 13.80 11.57 -9.08
N PRO A 198 13.32 12.80 -9.37
CA PRO A 198 11.88 13.06 -9.49
C PRO A 198 11.24 12.20 -10.56
N GLY A 199 10.14 11.51 -10.23
CA GLY A 199 9.44 10.59 -11.14
C GLY A 199 10.12 9.23 -11.34
N GLN A 200 11.28 8.99 -10.72
CA GLN A 200 11.91 7.68 -10.62
C GLN A 200 11.51 7.00 -9.31
N PHE A 201 11.63 5.68 -9.22
CA PHE A 201 11.32 4.89 -8.04
C PHE A 201 12.42 3.87 -7.77
N GLU A 202 12.69 3.60 -6.50
CA GLU A 202 13.45 2.42 -6.09
C GLU A 202 12.50 1.23 -5.84
N MET A 203 11.38 1.50 -5.14
CA MET A 203 10.36 0.50 -4.87
C MET A 203 8.99 1.18 -4.74
N PRO A 204 8.20 1.31 -5.82
CA PRO A 204 6.83 1.83 -5.74
C PRO A 204 5.93 0.76 -5.12
N HIS A 205 5.73 0.86 -3.80
CA HIS A 205 5.18 -0.22 -2.98
C HIS A 205 3.69 -0.10 -2.71
N CYS A 206 3.16 1.09 -2.59
CA CYS A 206 1.77 1.34 -2.25
C CYS A 206 1.19 2.54 -2.99
N LEU A 207 -0.14 2.54 -3.15
CA LEU A 207 -0.91 3.57 -3.86
C LEU A 207 -2.06 4.08 -3.00
N ALA A 208 -2.32 5.38 -3.07
CA ALA A 208 -3.55 6.00 -2.57
C ALA A 208 -3.97 7.15 -3.47
N MET A 209 -5.22 7.58 -3.36
CA MET A 209 -5.76 8.72 -4.11
C MET A 209 -6.53 9.64 -3.17
N ASP A 210 -6.32 10.93 -3.31
CA ASP A 210 -7.03 11.94 -2.52
C ASP A 210 -8.37 12.36 -3.17
N SER A 211 -9.13 13.19 -2.46
CA SER A 211 -10.42 13.70 -2.91
C SER A 211 -10.35 14.52 -4.23
N LYS A 212 -9.16 14.99 -4.61
CA LYS A 212 -8.90 15.74 -5.84
C LYS A 212 -8.44 14.86 -6.99
N GLY A 213 -8.37 13.53 -6.80
CA GLY A 213 -7.92 12.57 -7.79
C GLY A 213 -6.40 12.59 -8.01
N ARG A 214 -5.60 13.11 -7.06
CA ARG A 214 -4.15 13.02 -7.11
C ARG A 214 -3.71 11.65 -6.62
N LEU A 215 -2.78 11.04 -7.35
CA LEU A 215 -2.23 9.73 -7.04
C LEU A 215 -0.97 9.88 -6.17
N TYR A 216 -0.97 9.20 -5.03
CA TYR A 216 0.14 9.11 -4.10
C TYR A 216 0.81 7.76 -4.26
N VAL A 217 2.10 7.75 -4.54
CA VAL A 217 2.92 6.56 -4.73
C VAL A 217 3.96 6.49 -3.63
N GLY A 218 3.88 5.48 -2.79
CA GLY A 218 4.90 5.21 -1.78
C GLY A 218 6.14 4.61 -2.42
N ASP A 219 7.17 5.41 -2.55
CA ASP A 219 8.49 5.03 -3.07
C ASP A 219 9.37 4.59 -1.89
N ARG A 220 9.14 3.35 -1.43
CA ARG A 220 9.54 2.83 -0.13
C ARG A 220 11.05 2.95 0.09
N ASP A 221 11.86 2.46 -0.84
CA ASP A 221 13.32 2.44 -0.69
C ASP A 221 13.97 3.82 -0.87
N ASN A 222 13.24 4.78 -1.41
CA ASN A 222 13.61 6.19 -1.41
C ASN A 222 13.09 6.97 -0.20
N ASN A 223 12.40 6.34 0.74
CA ASN A 223 11.86 6.96 1.96
C ASN A 223 11.00 8.19 1.66
N ARG A 224 10.12 8.11 0.65
CA ARG A 224 9.29 9.22 0.21
C ARG A 224 7.96 8.76 -0.37
N ILE A 225 7.00 9.68 -0.42
CA ILE A 225 5.79 9.56 -1.21
C ILE A 225 5.88 10.56 -2.35
N GLN A 226 5.71 10.13 -3.59
CA GLN A 226 5.60 11.03 -4.74
C GLN A 226 4.13 11.21 -5.13
N ILE A 227 3.75 12.43 -5.51
CA ILE A 227 2.38 12.82 -5.82
C ILE A 227 2.29 13.12 -7.32
N PHE A 228 1.32 12.49 -7.99
CA PHE A 228 1.13 12.63 -9.43
C PHE A 228 -0.31 13.02 -9.77
N THR A 229 -0.48 13.58 -10.97
CA THR A 229 -1.79 13.53 -11.64
C THR A 229 -2.05 12.09 -12.10
N GLN A 230 -3.30 11.78 -12.43
CA GLN A 230 -3.65 10.47 -13.01
C GLN A 230 -3.01 10.21 -14.40
N ASP A 231 -2.39 11.22 -14.99
CA ASP A 231 -1.63 11.10 -16.24
C ASP A 231 -0.12 11.06 -16.04
N GLY A 232 0.33 10.85 -14.79
CA GLY A 232 1.74 10.64 -14.45
C GLY A 232 2.58 11.91 -14.42
N LYS A 233 1.98 13.12 -14.40
CA LYS A 233 2.72 14.35 -14.15
C LYS A 233 3.05 14.47 -12.68
N LEU A 234 4.32 14.56 -12.32
CA LEU A 234 4.76 14.79 -10.94
C LEU A 234 4.30 16.16 -10.45
N LEU A 235 3.69 16.19 -9.28
CA LEU A 235 3.18 17.38 -8.60
C LEU A 235 4.04 17.78 -7.39
N GLY A 236 4.64 16.80 -6.71
CA GLY A 236 5.42 17.03 -5.50
C GLY A 236 5.81 15.73 -4.81
N GLN A 237 6.42 15.87 -3.62
CA GLN A 237 6.79 14.73 -2.79
C GLN A 237 6.65 15.06 -1.30
N LEU A 238 6.49 14.03 -0.49
CA LEU A 238 6.47 14.06 0.98
C LEU A 238 7.57 13.12 1.50
N THR A 239 8.44 13.63 2.37
CA THR A 239 9.56 12.86 2.96
C THR A 239 9.42 12.70 4.48
N GLN A 240 8.42 13.38 5.07
CA GLN A 240 8.20 13.42 6.52
C GLN A 240 7.35 12.26 7.07
N PHE A 241 6.98 11.29 6.21
CA PHE A 241 6.18 10.14 6.63
C PHE A 241 6.97 8.83 6.79
N GLY A 242 8.29 8.89 6.68
CA GLY A 242 9.18 7.74 6.84
C GLY A 242 9.30 6.90 5.58
N ARG A 243 9.46 5.58 5.74
CA ARG A 243 9.61 4.57 4.70
C ARG A 243 8.24 3.94 4.39
N PRO A 244 7.49 4.43 3.36
CA PRO A 244 6.09 4.10 3.17
C PRO A 244 5.88 2.66 2.69
N SER A 245 5.50 1.76 3.59
CA SER A 245 5.09 0.40 3.28
C SER A 245 3.63 0.32 2.87
N GLY A 246 2.75 1.05 3.56
CA GLY A 246 1.34 1.22 3.21
C GLY A 246 0.89 2.66 3.29
N ILE A 247 -0.08 3.03 2.48
CA ILE A 247 -0.70 4.36 2.46
C ILE A 247 -2.21 4.22 2.41
N ALA A 248 -2.91 4.94 3.27
CA ALA A 248 -4.34 5.19 3.16
C ALA A 248 -4.63 6.69 3.22
N ILE A 249 -5.62 7.13 2.48
CA ILE A 249 -6.17 8.49 2.56
C ILE A 249 -7.65 8.35 2.82
N ASP A 250 -8.13 8.94 3.92
CA ASP A 250 -9.54 8.89 4.25
C ASP A 250 -10.35 9.97 3.52
N LYS A 251 -11.68 9.92 3.66
CA LYS A 251 -12.61 10.88 3.05
C LYS A 251 -12.43 12.34 3.48
N ASN A 252 -11.62 12.59 4.52
CA ASN A 252 -11.30 13.92 5.03
C ASN A 252 -9.92 14.41 4.58
N ASP A 253 -9.30 13.69 3.63
CA ASP A 253 -7.92 13.92 3.16
C ASP A 253 -6.89 13.84 4.31
N VAL A 254 -7.11 12.97 5.28
CA VAL A 254 -6.11 12.57 6.26
C VAL A 254 -5.29 11.43 5.70
N LEU A 255 -3.98 11.58 5.75
CA LEU A 255 -2.99 10.62 5.26
C LEU A 255 -2.51 9.74 6.41
N TYR A 256 -2.55 8.44 6.21
CA TYR A 256 -2.05 7.40 7.11
C TYR A 256 -0.95 6.62 6.39
N VAL A 257 0.23 6.55 6.98
CA VAL A 257 1.40 5.89 6.37
C VAL A 257 2.03 4.94 7.36
N THR A 258 2.14 3.67 6.99
CA THR A 258 2.91 2.70 7.76
C THR A 258 4.37 2.73 7.34
N ASP A 259 5.25 2.61 8.32
CA ASP A 259 6.68 2.38 8.17
C ASP A 259 7.01 1.08 8.93
N SER A 260 7.21 0.00 8.20
CA SER A 260 7.42 -1.34 8.76
C SER A 260 8.90 -1.74 8.81
N GLU A 261 9.81 -0.91 8.32
CA GLU A 261 11.17 -1.37 8.05
C GLU A 261 12.29 -0.40 8.43
N SER A 262 11.98 0.87 8.73
CA SER A 262 13.03 1.83 9.12
C SER A 262 13.86 1.30 10.28
N ARG A 263 15.20 1.39 10.15
CA ARG A 263 16.17 0.97 11.18
C ARG A 263 17.48 1.75 11.04
N ASN A 264 18.27 1.78 12.12
CA ASN A 264 19.58 2.43 12.12
C ASN A 264 20.66 1.56 11.49
N ALA A 265 20.52 0.23 11.57
CA ALA A 265 21.50 -0.70 11.01
C ALA A 265 21.66 -0.50 9.50
N PRO A 266 22.90 -0.59 8.96
CA PRO A 266 23.14 -0.51 7.52
C PRO A 266 22.44 -1.62 6.73
N GLY A 267 22.17 -1.36 5.45
CA GLY A 267 21.55 -2.30 4.52
C GLY A 267 20.06 -2.03 4.35
N TYR A 268 19.28 -3.09 4.08
CA TYR A 268 17.87 -2.98 3.81
C TYR A 268 17.11 -2.30 4.96
N GLY A 269 16.25 -1.35 4.64
CA GLY A 269 15.49 -0.57 5.62
C GLY A 269 16.32 0.53 6.33
N HIS A 270 17.59 0.77 5.95
CA HIS A 270 18.40 1.82 6.57
C HIS A 270 17.77 3.20 6.44
N HIS A 271 17.41 3.79 7.59
CA HIS A 271 16.82 5.12 7.69
C HIS A 271 17.12 5.69 9.08
N THR A 272 18.35 6.21 9.24
CA THR A 272 18.91 6.61 10.53
C THR A 272 18.02 7.58 11.29
N GLY A 273 17.73 7.27 12.55
CA GLY A 273 16.94 8.09 13.45
C GLY A 273 15.43 7.96 13.28
N TRP A 274 14.95 7.19 12.30
CA TRP A 274 13.53 6.95 12.09
C TRP A 274 13.06 5.69 12.83
N LYS A 275 11.86 5.75 13.41
CA LYS A 275 11.21 4.64 14.09
C LYS A 275 10.08 4.08 13.21
N ARG A 276 9.89 2.77 13.27
CA ARG A 276 8.74 2.09 12.67
C ARG A 276 7.44 2.48 13.37
N GLY A 277 6.36 2.40 12.64
CA GLY A 277 5.02 2.71 13.14
C GLY A 277 4.16 3.41 12.09
N ILE A 278 3.04 3.99 12.54
CA ILE A 278 2.07 4.64 11.66
C ILE A 278 2.15 6.15 11.87
N ARG A 279 2.45 6.90 10.82
CA ARG A 279 2.40 8.36 10.80
C ARG A 279 1.11 8.83 10.19
N ILE A 280 0.41 9.71 10.90
CA ILE A 280 -0.88 10.26 10.49
C ILE A 280 -0.71 11.75 10.30
N GLY A 281 -1.24 12.29 9.21
CA GLY A 281 -1.08 13.71 8.91
C GLY A 281 -2.12 14.25 7.94
N SER A 282 -2.07 15.55 7.73
CA SER A 282 -3.01 16.27 6.87
C SER A 282 -2.43 16.49 5.48
N LEU A 283 -3.20 16.20 4.43
CA LEU A 283 -2.82 16.56 3.06
C LEU A 283 -2.92 18.06 2.76
N LYS A 284 -3.53 18.84 3.65
CA LYS A 284 -3.68 20.29 3.48
C LYS A 284 -2.34 21.01 3.60
N ASP A 285 -1.51 20.58 4.56
CA ASP A 285 -0.24 21.25 4.87
C ASP A 285 0.93 20.26 5.01
N GLY A 286 0.69 18.96 4.79
CA GLY A 286 1.68 17.90 4.86
C GLY A 286 2.21 17.61 6.28
N LYS A 287 1.60 18.17 7.33
CA LYS A 287 2.08 17.98 8.69
C LYS A 287 1.70 16.62 9.23
N VAL A 288 2.67 15.94 9.87
CA VAL A 288 2.41 14.76 10.68
C VAL A 288 1.87 15.22 12.05
N THR A 289 0.69 14.73 12.41
CA THR A 289 -0.03 15.11 13.62
C THR A 289 -0.01 14.05 14.71
N ASP A 290 0.15 12.79 14.33
CA ASP A 290 0.18 11.63 15.23
C ASP A 290 1.20 10.61 14.77
N PHE A 291 1.68 9.83 15.72
CA PHE A 291 2.55 8.68 15.47
C PHE A 291 2.16 7.53 16.40
N ILE A 292 1.69 6.43 15.84
CA ILE A 292 1.48 5.18 16.56
C ILE A 292 2.77 4.36 16.40
N PRO A 293 3.57 4.20 17.45
CA PRO A 293 4.83 3.46 17.35
C PRO A 293 4.60 1.97 17.12
N ASP A 294 5.53 1.33 16.42
CA ASP A 294 5.61 -0.13 16.37
C ASP A 294 5.86 -0.67 17.77
N THR A 295 5.23 -1.80 18.08
CA THR A 295 5.35 -2.48 19.37
C THR A 295 6.45 -3.52 19.41
N ASP A 296 7.17 -3.74 18.31
CA ASP A 296 8.32 -4.66 18.30
C ASP A 296 9.39 -4.18 19.30
N PRO A 297 9.77 -5.01 20.28
CA PRO A 297 10.77 -4.65 21.26
C PRO A 297 12.18 -4.49 20.67
N ASN A 298 12.45 -5.07 19.50
CA ASN A 298 13.75 -5.01 18.84
C ASN A 298 13.64 -4.85 17.31
N PRO A 299 13.17 -3.70 16.83
CA PRO A 299 12.98 -3.46 15.39
C PRO A 299 14.30 -3.49 14.61
N GLU A 300 15.46 -3.34 15.27
CA GLU A 300 16.77 -3.43 14.62
C GLU A 300 17.15 -4.87 14.24
N ALA A 301 16.62 -5.86 14.92
CA ALA A 301 16.87 -7.29 14.64
C ALA A 301 15.84 -7.87 13.66
N GLY A 302 14.63 -7.32 13.60
CA GLY A 302 13.57 -7.76 12.70
C GLY A 302 13.79 -7.33 11.25
N THR A 303 13.21 -8.08 10.33
CA THR A 303 13.21 -7.71 8.91
C THR A 303 12.08 -6.77 8.57
N THR A 304 10.85 -7.09 8.99
CA THR A 304 9.64 -6.30 8.72
C THR A 304 8.70 -6.43 9.92
N SER A 305 8.64 -5.43 10.77
CA SER A 305 7.66 -5.37 11.88
C SER A 305 6.72 -4.19 11.70
N GLY A 306 5.64 -4.15 12.47
CA GLY A 306 4.60 -3.13 12.28
C GLY A 306 3.79 -3.31 11.00
N GLY A 307 3.06 -2.27 10.62
CA GLY A 307 2.11 -2.37 9.52
C GLY A 307 2.75 -2.29 8.14
N GLU A 308 2.39 -3.23 7.26
CA GLU A 308 2.68 -3.14 5.83
C GLU A 308 1.45 -2.62 5.07
N GLY A 309 0.26 -3.15 5.35
CA GLY A 309 -1.00 -2.62 4.84
C GLY A 309 -1.71 -1.72 5.86
N ILE A 310 -2.52 -0.80 5.38
CA ILE A 310 -3.27 0.13 6.23
C ILE A 310 -4.60 0.52 5.61
N TRP A 311 -5.62 0.63 6.46
CA TRP A 311 -6.90 1.23 6.12
C TRP A 311 -7.42 2.05 7.30
N ALA A 312 -8.11 3.15 7.02
CA ALA A 312 -8.77 4.00 8.00
C ALA A 312 -10.24 4.18 7.63
N ASP A 313 -11.14 4.02 8.60
CA ASP A 313 -12.59 4.08 8.36
C ASP A 313 -13.13 5.52 8.23
N GLY A 314 -12.28 6.52 8.43
CA GLY A 314 -12.65 7.94 8.42
C GLY A 314 -13.59 8.34 9.57
N LYS A 315 -13.74 7.48 10.60
CA LYS A 315 -14.54 7.72 11.81
C LYS A 315 -13.70 7.67 13.08
N GLY A 316 -12.42 7.29 12.97
CA GLY A 316 -11.47 7.24 14.07
C GLY A 316 -10.77 5.90 14.26
N ALA A 317 -11.16 4.86 13.54
CA ALA A 317 -10.45 3.60 13.57
C ALA A 317 -9.42 3.49 12.43
N VAL A 318 -8.26 2.92 12.75
CA VAL A 318 -7.17 2.59 11.84
C VAL A 318 -6.87 1.11 11.97
N TYR A 319 -6.70 0.44 10.85
CA TYR A 319 -6.39 -0.99 10.79
C TYR A 319 -5.05 -1.16 10.09
N SER A 320 -4.15 -1.93 10.72
CA SER A 320 -2.80 -2.17 10.23
C SER A 320 -2.56 -3.66 10.05
N ALA A 321 -2.25 -4.06 8.83
CA ALA A 321 -1.91 -5.43 8.50
C ALA A 321 -0.40 -5.63 8.64
N GLN A 322 0.02 -6.64 9.42
CA GLN A 322 1.40 -6.85 9.84
C GLN A 322 1.95 -8.16 9.28
N VAL A 323 3.18 -8.10 8.77
CA VAL A 323 3.82 -9.25 8.10
C VAL A 323 4.46 -10.19 9.12
N GLU A 324 5.40 -9.71 9.92
CA GLU A 324 6.18 -10.59 10.83
C GLU A 324 5.35 -11.06 12.03
N GLN A 325 4.56 -10.17 12.61
CA GLN A 325 3.66 -10.50 13.74
C GLN A 325 2.50 -11.38 13.30
N LYS A 326 2.22 -11.48 11.99
CA LYS A 326 1.13 -12.28 11.41
C LYS A 326 -0.23 -11.93 12.04
N GLU A 327 -0.53 -10.65 12.03
CA GLU A 327 -1.78 -10.14 12.62
C GLU A 327 -2.32 -8.93 11.85
N VAL A 328 -3.56 -8.57 12.16
CA VAL A 328 -4.12 -7.28 11.79
C VAL A 328 -4.55 -6.60 13.09
N VAL A 329 -4.04 -5.40 13.31
CA VAL A 329 -4.29 -4.64 14.54
C VAL A 329 -5.26 -3.51 14.24
N LYS A 330 -6.25 -3.35 15.12
CA LYS A 330 -7.14 -2.19 15.13
C LYS A 330 -6.65 -1.19 16.18
N TYR A 331 -6.62 0.07 15.78
CA TYR A 331 -6.40 1.21 16.67
C TYR A 331 -7.63 2.10 16.66
N GLU A 332 -8.03 2.60 17.82
CA GLU A 332 -9.10 3.58 17.96
C GLU A 332 -8.58 4.88 18.52
N ARG A 333 -9.10 5.97 18.00
CA ARG A 333 -8.75 7.31 18.49
C ARG A 333 -9.43 7.57 19.85
N ASN A 334 -8.60 7.96 20.85
CA ASN A 334 -9.03 8.34 22.19
C ASN A 334 -9.81 9.67 22.18
#